data_7ef39007935b3562a38a0c8917c8c3eb
#
_entry.id   7ef39007935b3562a38a0c8917c8c3eb
#
_cell.length_a   1.000
_cell.length_b   1.000
_cell.length_c   1.000
_cell.angle_alpha   90.00
_cell.angle_beta   90.00
_cell.angle_gamma   90.00
#
_symmetry.space_group_name_H-M   'P 1'
#
loop_
_entity.id
_entity.type
_entity.pdbx_description
1 polymer ?
#
loop_
_entity_poly.entity_id
_entity_poly.type
_entity_poly.pdbx_seq_one_letter_code
_entity_poly.pdbx_strand_id
1 'polypeptide(L)'
;MAMVAEKGTTLVSQRLTGGFRLSNRRWYPWVFLLLSTFFILLAYELGGRQLKIEWVVSVLGGAGGLTTFLYSQHLQETRLFTELFQTFNTRYDRLNQHLNEIAGSDGTGLSTDGQQLLMDYFNLCAEEYLFFRSGYIDEDVWRSWTCGMRFYAQVPAIRAIWARELESGSYYGFSLRELEKA
;
A
#
# COMPACT_ATOMS: atom_id res chain seq x y z
N MET A 1 30.87 -14.51 -17.90
CA MET A 1 29.71 -15.45 -17.97
C MET A 1 29.03 -15.44 -16.60
N ALA A 2 28.41 -14.31 -16.19
CA ALA A 2 27.67 -14.18 -14.92
C ALA A 2 26.74 -12.94 -14.99
N MET A 3 25.71 -12.93 -15.85
CA MET A 3 24.80 -11.77 -15.98
C MET A 3 23.40 -12.19 -16.45
N VAL A 4 22.87 -13.32 -16.01
CA VAL A 4 21.53 -13.80 -16.44
C VAL A 4 20.63 -14.22 -15.25
N ALA A 5 21.12 -14.27 -14.01
CA ALA A 5 20.36 -14.84 -12.88
C ALA A 5 19.52 -13.83 -12.05
N GLU A 6 19.61 -12.53 -12.28
CA GLU A 6 18.99 -11.53 -11.38
C GLU A 6 17.60 -11.00 -11.82
N LYS A 7 17.17 -11.31 -13.03
CA LYS A 7 15.86 -10.85 -13.56
C LYS A 7 14.65 -11.73 -13.20
N GLY A 8 14.87 -12.91 -12.67
CA GLY A 8 13.79 -13.87 -12.39
C GLY A 8 13.13 -13.71 -11.01
N THR A 9 13.82 -13.13 -10.04
CA THR A 9 13.35 -13.12 -8.65
C THR A 9 12.46 -11.92 -8.31
N THR A 10 12.58 -10.83 -9.05
CA THR A 10 11.79 -9.60 -8.82
C THR A 10 10.35 -9.69 -9.34
N LEU A 11 10.08 -10.49 -10.37
CA LEU A 11 8.75 -10.59 -10.95
C LEU A 11 7.80 -11.55 -10.21
N VAL A 12 8.33 -12.47 -9.41
CA VAL A 12 7.52 -13.43 -8.64
C VAL A 12 7.01 -12.80 -7.34
N SER A 13 7.76 -11.87 -6.74
CA SER A 13 7.36 -11.16 -5.51
C SER A 13 6.17 -10.21 -5.74
N GLN A 14 6.06 -9.60 -6.91
CA GLN A 14 4.97 -8.65 -7.21
C GLN A 14 3.61 -9.30 -7.51
N ARG A 15 3.55 -10.60 -7.79
CA ARG A 15 2.27 -11.29 -8.09
C ARG A 15 1.57 -11.90 -6.88
N LEU A 16 2.23 -11.99 -5.74
CA LEU A 16 1.63 -12.58 -4.53
C LEU A 16 0.93 -11.56 -3.63
N THR A 17 1.14 -10.26 -3.86
CA THR A 17 0.44 -9.17 -3.17
C THR A 17 -0.69 -8.57 -4.00
N GLY A 18 -1.29 -9.34 -4.91
CA GLY A 18 -2.57 -9.01 -5.50
C GLY A 18 -3.59 -8.84 -4.37
N GLY A 19 -3.56 -7.68 -3.72
CA GLY A 19 -4.40 -7.34 -2.61
C GLY A 19 -5.85 -7.69 -2.96
N PHE A 20 -6.51 -8.32 -2.07
CA PHE A 20 -7.95 -8.61 -2.11
C PHE A 20 -8.65 -7.25 -2.22
N ARG A 21 -8.82 -6.77 -3.46
CA ARG A 21 -9.34 -5.43 -3.76
C ARG A 21 -10.67 -5.22 -3.05
N LEU A 22 -10.89 -4.04 -2.52
CA LEU A 22 -12.13 -3.50 -1.92
C LEU A 22 -13.44 -3.84 -2.68
N SER A 23 -13.34 -4.22 -3.96
CA SER A 23 -14.41 -4.69 -4.83
C SER A 23 -15.10 -5.99 -4.35
N ASN A 24 -14.49 -6.78 -3.48
CA ASN A 24 -14.98 -8.13 -3.16
C ASN A 24 -15.96 -8.21 -1.97
N ARG A 25 -16.36 -7.09 -1.37
CA ARG A 25 -17.30 -7.07 -0.23
C ARG A 25 -18.62 -7.78 -0.51
N ARG A 26 -19.07 -7.81 -1.76
CA ARG A 26 -20.31 -8.48 -2.20
C ARG A 26 -20.24 -10.02 -2.15
N TRP A 27 -19.03 -10.59 -2.05
CA TRP A 27 -18.83 -12.03 -2.11
C TRP A 27 -18.83 -12.73 -0.76
N TYR A 28 -18.66 -12.01 0.37
CA TYR A 28 -18.65 -12.61 1.71
C TYR A 28 -19.90 -13.45 2.03
N PRO A 29 -21.13 -13.00 1.73
CA PRO A 29 -22.33 -13.83 1.93
C PRO A 29 -22.30 -15.11 1.10
N TRP A 30 -21.82 -15.03 -0.13
CA TRP A 30 -21.71 -16.20 -1.01
C TRP A 30 -20.63 -17.17 -0.56
N VAL A 31 -19.49 -16.66 -0.10
CA VAL A 31 -18.42 -17.49 0.50
C VAL A 31 -18.95 -18.22 1.73
N PHE A 32 -19.67 -17.54 2.61
CA PHE A 32 -20.31 -18.16 3.77
C PHE A 32 -21.29 -19.27 3.35
N LEU A 33 -22.16 -19.00 2.41
CA LEU A 33 -23.14 -19.98 1.92
C LEU A 33 -22.48 -21.20 1.28
N LEU A 34 -21.48 -20.98 0.42
CA LEU A 34 -20.74 -22.07 -0.24
C LEU A 34 -19.99 -22.93 0.77
N LEU A 35 -19.27 -22.32 1.72
CA LEU A 35 -18.56 -23.06 2.76
C LEU A 35 -19.53 -23.84 3.64
N SER A 36 -20.62 -23.22 4.08
CA SER A 36 -21.62 -23.87 4.92
C SER A 36 -22.25 -25.05 4.19
N THR A 37 -22.64 -24.87 2.93
CA THR A 37 -23.23 -25.93 2.11
C THR A 37 -22.25 -27.07 1.90
N PHE A 38 -20.99 -26.76 1.54
CA PHE A 38 -19.96 -27.77 1.33
C PHE A 38 -19.71 -28.60 2.58
N PHE A 39 -19.54 -27.98 3.74
CA PHE A 39 -19.28 -28.71 4.99
C PHE A 39 -20.52 -29.50 5.48
N ILE A 40 -21.72 -28.99 5.25
CA ILE A 40 -22.95 -29.75 5.57
C ILE A 40 -23.06 -31.01 4.71
N LEU A 41 -22.80 -30.91 3.39
CA LEU A 41 -22.80 -32.06 2.49
C LEU A 41 -21.72 -33.07 2.88
N LEU A 42 -20.52 -32.58 3.21
CA LEU A 42 -19.42 -33.43 3.66
C LEU A 42 -19.79 -34.17 4.95
N ALA A 43 -20.35 -33.46 5.92
CA ALA A 43 -20.81 -34.06 7.17
C ALA A 43 -21.92 -35.10 6.95
N TYR A 44 -22.83 -34.86 5.99
CA TYR A 44 -23.88 -35.80 5.60
C TYR A 44 -23.32 -37.10 5.02
N GLU A 45 -22.34 -37.00 4.10
CA GLU A 45 -21.71 -38.18 3.50
C GLU A 45 -20.87 -38.97 4.53
N LEU A 46 -20.04 -38.27 5.33
CA LEU A 46 -19.21 -38.92 6.36
C LEU A 46 -20.02 -39.49 7.53
N GLY A 47 -21.18 -38.91 7.84
CA GLY A 47 -22.06 -39.36 8.91
C GLY A 47 -22.96 -40.53 8.52
N GLY A 48 -22.73 -41.20 7.39
CA GLY A 48 -23.56 -42.33 6.93
C GLY A 48 -24.97 -41.91 6.53
N ARG A 49 -25.10 -40.72 5.94
CA ARG A 49 -26.36 -40.09 5.50
C ARG A 49 -27.34 -39.72 6.62
N GLN A 50 -26.82 -39.56 7.82
CA GLN A 50 -27.60 -39.07 8.97
C GLN A 50 -27.03 -37.71 9.41
N LEU A 51 -27.81 -36.64 9.27
CA LEU A 51 -27.45 -35.31 9.77
C LEU A 51 -27.83 -35.22 11.26
N LYS A 52 -26.82 -35.18 12.12
CA LYS A 52 -26.98 -34.82 13.51
C LYS A 52 -26.97 -33.31 13.68
N ILE A 53 -27.85 -32.75 14.48
CA ILE A 53 -27.98 -31.29 14.69
C ILE A 53 -26.70 -30.68 15.21
N GLU A 54 -25.92 -31.40 16.01
CA GLU A 54 -24.63 -30.94 16.55
C GLU A 54 -23.62 -30.63 15.42
N TRP A 55 -23.62 -31.45 14.35
CA TRP A 55 -22.75 -31.24 13.19
C TRP A 55 -23.14 -29.97 12.43
N VAL A 56 -24.42 -29.74 12.24
CA VAL A 56 -24.94 -28.55 11.54
C VAL A 56 -24.58 -27.29 12.31
N VAL A 57 -24.79 -27.28 13.63
CA VAL A 57 -24.45 -26.16 14.50
C VAL A 57 -22.94 -25.89 14.47
N SER A 58 -22.09 -26.93 14.54
CA SER A 58 -20.64 -26.81 14.50
C SER A 58 -20.14 -26.23 13.17
N VAL A 59 -20.71 -26.70 12.06
CA VAL A 59 -20.37 -26.20 10.72
C VAL A 59 -20.75 -24.73 10.54
N LEU A 60 -21.98 -24.38 10.93
CA LEU A 60 -22.45 -22.98 10.83
C LEU A 60 -21.65 -22.05 11.73
N GLY A 61 -21.35 -22.51 12.96
CA GLY A 61 -20.51 -21.75 13.88
C GLY A 61 -19.09 -21.53 13.34
N GLY A 62 -18.47 -22.58 12.82
CA GLY A 62 -17.13 -22.50 12.22
C GLY A 62 -17.09 -21.60 10.97
N ALA A 63 -18.06 -21.77 10.05
CA ALA A 63 -18.17 -20.95 8.86
C ALA A 63 -18.45 -19.47 9.20
N GLY A 64 -19.33 -19.22 10.19
CA GLY A 64 -19.62 -17.88 10.69
C GLY A 64 -18.39 -17.22 11.30
N GLY A 65 -17.68 -17.96 12.17
CA GLY A 65 -16.43 -17.50 12.77
C GLY A 65 -15.36 -17.13 11.73
N LEU A 66 -15.13 -18.00 10.75
CA LEU A 66 -14.18 -17.74 9.67
C LEU A 66 -14.58 -16.53 8.84
N THR A 67 -15.86 -16.41 8.47
CA THR A 67 -16.35 -15.26 7.69
C THR A 67 -16.19 -13.95 8.46
N THR A 68 -16.51 -13.96 9.76
CA THR A 68 -16.33 -12.79 10.64
C THR A 68 -14.85 -12.41 10.78
N PHE A 69 -13.98 -13.41 10.92
CA PHE A 69 -12.53 -13.18 10.97
C PHE A 69 -12.02 -12.51 9.68
N LEU A 70 -12.35 -13.07 8.51
CA LEU A 70 -11.94 -12.49 7.22
C LEU A 70 -12.49 -11.08 7.02
N TYR A 71 -13.74 -10.84 7.41
CA TYR A 71 -14.35 -9.51 7.34
C TYR A 71 -13.64 -8.51 8.28
N SER A 72 -13.29 -8.95 9.49
CA SER A 72 -12.56 -8.13 10.45
C SER A 72 -11.16 -7.76 9.94
N GLN A 73 -10.44 -8.70 9.33
CA GLN A 73 -9.15 -8.42 8.70
C GLN A 73 -9.27 -7.35 7.61
N HIS A 74 -10.26 -7.49 6.75
CA HIS A 74 -10.51 -6.51 5.70
C HIS A 74 -10.84 -5.10 6.23
N LEU A 75 -11.61 -5.02 7.32
CA LEU A 75 -11.89 -3.74 7.97
C LEU A 75 -10.62 -3.09 8.55
N GLN A 76 -9.73 -3.90 9.14
CA GLN A 76 -8.46 -3.41 9.68
C GLN A 76 -7.55 -2.87 8.56
N GLU A 77 -7.43 -3.58 7.44
CA GLU A 77 -6.69 -3.12 6.27
C GLU A 77 -7.25 -1.79 5.72
N THR A 78 -8.57 -1.68 5.61
CA THR A 78 -9.22 -0.45 5.16
C THR A 78 -8.98 0.73 6.11
N ARG A 79 -9.03 0.49 7.43
CA ARG A 79 -8.72 1.52 8.42
C ARG A 79 -7.27 1.97 8.33
N LEU A 80 -6.34 1.01 8.27
CA LEU A 80 -4.91 1.32 8.13
C LEU A 80 -4.65 2.15 6.87
N PHE A 81 -5.21 1.74 5.72
CA PHE A 81 -5.11 2.54 4.49
C PHE A 81 -5.64 3.96 4.68
N THR A 82 -6.81 4.12 5.29
CA THR A 82 -7.41 5.44 5.52
C THR A 82 -6.55 6.32 6.43
N GLU A 83 -6.01 5.75 7.50
CA GLU A 83 -5.11 6.44 8.43
C GLU A 83 -3.81 6.88 7.74
N LEU A 84 -3.19 5.99 6.98
CA LEU A 84 -1.98 6.32 6.21
C LEU A 84 -2.26 7.42 5.18
N PHE A 85 -3.31 7.27 4.40
CA PHE A 85 -3.70 8.24 3.38
C PHE A 85 -3.96 9.64 3.99
N GLN A 86 -4.71 9.71 5.09
CA GLN A 86 -4.97 10.99 5.79
C GLN A 86 -3.69 11.57 6.40
N THR A 87 -2.85 10.74 6.99
CA THR A 87 -1.60 11.18 7.62
C THR A 87 -0.65 11.78 6.58
N PHE A 88 -0.44 11.10 5.46
CA PHE A 88 0.44 11.58 4.40
C PHE A 88 -0.08 12.86 3.75
N ASN A 89 -1.37 12.92 3.40
CA ASN A 89 -1.95 14.14 2.84
C ASN A 89 -1.89 15.31 3.83
N THR A 90 -2.15 15.09 5.12
CA THR A 90 -2.05 16.15 6.13
C THR A 90 -0.62 16.68 6.28
N ARG A 91 0.38 15.80 6.20
CA ARG A 91 1.79 16.20 6.23
C ARG A 91 2.15 16.98 4.96
N TYR A 92 1.72 16.50 3.79
CA TYR A 92 1.92 17.20 2.53
C TYR A 92 1.28 18.60 2.52
N ASP A 93 0.04 18.72 2.99
CA ASP A 93 -0.69 20.01 3.04
C ASP A 93 0.06 21.07 3.87
N ARG A 94 0.73 20.66 4.95
CA ARG A 94 1.55 21.56 5.78
C ARG A 94 2.80 22.06 5.04
N LEU A 95 3.34 21.27 4.13
CA LEU A 95 4.54 21.60 3.37
C LEU A 95 4.24 22.32 2.06
N ASN A 96 3.07 22.05 1.48
CA ASN A 96 2.71 22.43 0.11
C ASN A 96 2.87 23.91 -0.20
N GLN A 97 2.42 24.80 0.69
CA GLN A 97 2.56 26.25 0.47
C GLN A 97 4.02 26.65 0.31
N HIS A 98 4.87 26.25 1.24
CA HIS A 98 6.29 26.62 1.23
C HIS A 98 7.05 25.91 0.11
N LEU A 99 6.68 24.68 -0.25
CA LEU A 99 7.22 23.98 -1.42
C LEU A 99 6.95 24.76 -2.71
N ASN A 100 5.74 25.32 -2.86
CA ASN A 100 5.39 26.15 -4.01
C ASN A 100 6.19 27.47 -4.02
N GLU A 101 6.41 28.08 -2.86
CA GLU A 101 7.26 29.27 -2.72
C GLU A 101 8.69 28.98 -3.16
N ILE A 102 9.26 27.86 -2.72
CA ILE A 102 10.60 27.41 -3.13
C ILE A 102 10.64 27.10 -4.63
N ALA A 103 9.62 26.40 -5.15
CA ALA A 103 9.56 26.06 -6.57
C ALA A 103 9.41 27.27 -7.48
N GLY A 104 8.75 28.34 -7.01
CA GLY A 104 8.58 29.61 -7.73
C GLY A 104 9.77 30.58 -7.59
N SER A 105 10.72 30.30 -6.69
CA SER A 105 11.94 31.07 -6.55
C SER A 105 13.02 30.54 -7.49
N ASP A 106 13.97 31.40 -7.90
CA ASP A 106 15.11 30.98 -8.74
C ASP A 106 16.06 29.98 -8.04
N GLY A 107 15.69 29.50 -6.85
CA GLY A 107 16.43 28.51 -6.07
C GLY A 107 17.81 28.99 -5.56
N THR A 108 18.12 30.27 -5.75
CA THR A 108 19.38 30.86 -5.27
C THR A 108 19.21 31.25 -3.80
N GLY A 109 19.95 30.55 -2.92
CA GLY A 109 20.05 30.95 -1.50
C GLY A 109 18.91 30.46 -0.63
N LEU A 110 18.54 29.18 -0.73
CA LEU A 110 17.62 28.58 0.23
C LEU A 110 18.11 28.79 1.67
N SER A 111 17.23 29.36 2.49
CA SER A 111 17.47 29.48 3.93
C SER A 111 17.62 28.11 4.59
N THR A 112 18.19 28.05 5.78
CA THR A 112 18.26 26.82 6.57
C THR A 112 16.88 26.18 6.74
N ASP A 113 15.86 26.99 7.00
CA ASP A 113 14.46 26.52 7.14
C ASP A 113 13.92 25.95 5.85
N GLY A 114 14.26 26.55 4.70
CA GLY A 114 13.88 26.02 3.39
C GLY A 114 14.57 24.68 3.07
N GLN A 115 15.83 24.52 3.47
CA GLN A 115 16.52 23.24 3.34
C GLN A 115 15.88 22.15 4.23
N GLN A 116 15.57 22.49 5.48
CA GLN A 116 14.89 21.56 6.40
C GLN A 116 13.53 21.13 5.86
N LEU A 117 12.76 22.07 5.33
CA LEU A 117 11.47 21.80 4.72
C LEU A 117 11.58 20.82 3.53
N LEU A 118 12.61 20.97 2.70
CA LEU A 118 12.87 20.02 1.62
C LEU A 118 13.23 18.63 2.14
N MET A 119 14.04 18.54 3.20
CA MET A 119 14.36 17.27 3.85
C MET A 119 13.12 16.58 4.42
N ASP A 120 12.22 17.34 5.06
CA ASP A 120 10.94 16.83 5.57
C ASP A 120 10.05 16.31 4.43
N TYR A 121 10.03 17.02 3.30
CA TYR A 121 9.34 16.56 2.10
C TYR A 121 9.95 15.29 1.50
N PHE A 122 11.27 15.20 1.41
CA PHE A 122 11.94 14.01 0.87
C PHE A 122 11.73 12.79 1.76
N ASN A 123 11.72 12.98 3.08
CA ASN A 123 11.36 11.95 4.03
C ASN A 123 9.91 11.48 3.83
N LEU A 124 8.98 12.41 3.66
CA LEU A 124 7.58 12.09 3.35
C LEU A 124 7.47 11.22 2.10
N CYS A 125 8.09 11.63 0.99
CA CYS A 125 8.07 10.86 -0.27
C CYS A 125 8.69 9.46 -0.12
N ALA A 126 9.75 9.34 0.67
CA ALA A 126 10.40 8.05 0.92
C ALA A 126 9.56 7.13 1.80
N GLU A 127 8.86 7.67 2.80
CA GLU A 127 7.91 6.91 3.61
C GLU A 127 6.71 6.45 2.76
N GLU A 128 6.14 7.31 1.93
CA GLU A 128 5.08 6.97 0.98
C GLU A 128 5.51 5.81 0.08
N TYR A 129 6.75 5.86 -0.45
CA TYR A 129 7.32 4.78 -1.24
C TYR A 129 7.47 3.48 -0.44
N LEU A 130 7.94 3.56 0.81
CA LEU A 130 8.07 2.39 1.67
C LEU A 130 6.71 1.69 1.86
N PHE A 131 5.66 2.45 2.16
CA PHE A 131 4.31 1.90 2.35
C PHE A 131 3.69 1.41 1.04
N PHE A 132 3.95 2.09 -0.08
CA PHE A 132 3.57 1.59 -1.40
C PHE A 132 4.25 0.25 -1.72
N ARG A 133 5.58 0.16 -1.57
CA ARG A 133 6.34 -1.08 -1.82
C ARG A 133 5.92 -2.22 -0.90
N SER A 134 5.48 -1.91 0.30
CA SER A 134 4.97 -2.87 1.26
C SER A 134 3.51 -3.29 1.00
N GLY A 135 2.85 -2.74 -0.03
CA GLY A 135 1.50 -3.10 -0.43
C GLY A 135 0.38 -2.43 0.36
N TYR A 136 0.68 -1.44 1.21
CA TYR A 136 -0.33 -0.69 1.98
C TYR A 136 -0.96 0.45 1.20
N ILE A 137 -0.31 0.95 0.15
CA ILE A 137 -0.80 2.02 -0.72
C ILE A 137 -1.18 1.45 -2.07
N ASP A 138 -2.36 1.82 -2.56
CA ASP A 138 -2.85 1.41 -3.88
C ASP A 138 -2.01 2.04 -5.00
N GLU A 139 -1.88 1.34 -6.13
CA GLU A 139 -1.09 1.79 -7.28
C GLU A 139 -1.61 3.10 -7.88
N ASP A 140 -2.93 3.30 -7.91
CA ASP A 140 -3.51 4.52 -8.45
C ASP A 140 -3.23 5.74 -7.54
N VAL A 141 -3.21 5.52 -6.21
CA VAL A 141 -2.81 6.55 -5.24
C VAL A 141 -1.33 6.89 -5.39
N TRP A 142 -0.46 5.87 -5.45
CA TRP A 142 0.97 6.06 -5.66
C TRP A 142 1.26 6.83 -6.96
N ARG A 143 0.59 6.46 -8.06
CA ARG A 143 0.72 7.16 -9.35
C ARG A 143 0.30 8.62 -9.25
N SER A 144 -0.77 8.91 -8.51
CA SER A 144 -1.20 10.29 -8.27
C SER A 144 -0.16 11.10 -7.48
N TRP A 145 0.38 10.52 -6.40
CA TRP A 145 1.41 11.18 -5.59
C TRP A 145 2.72 11.41 -6.37
N THR A 146 3.16 10.44 -7.15
CA THR A 146 4.36 10.58 -8.00
C THR A 146 4.22 11.68 -9.04
N CYS A 147 3.00 12.02 -9.49
CA CYS A 147 2.79 13.19 -10.34
C CYS A 147 3.19 14.49 -9.62
N GLY A 148 2.78 14.66 -8.35
CA GLY A 148 3.18 15.79 -7.52
C GLY A 148 4.68 15.81 -7.24
N MET A 149 5.27 14.66 -6.91
CA MET A 149 6.71 14.53 -6.68
C MET A 149 7.51 14.91 -7.94
N ARG A 150 7.06 14.49 -9.12
CA ARG A 150 7.70 14.85 -10.40
C ARG A 150 7.70 16.36 -10.65
N PHE A 151 6.61 17.04 -10.32
CA PHE A 151 6.54 18.49 -10.45
C PHE A 151 7.69 19.17 -9.69
N TYR A 152 7.89 18.83 -8.41
CA TYR A 152 9.01 19.40 -7.64
C TYR A 152 10.39 18.89 -8.10
N ALA A 153 10.49 17.62 -8.51
CA ALA A 153 11.73 17.06 -9.04
C ALA A 153 12.18 17.68 -10.40
N GLN A 154 11.30 18.40 -11.09
CA GLN A 154 11.66 19.17 -12.29
C GLN A 154 12.34 20.51 -11.96
N VAL A 155 12.19 21.03 -10.74
CA VAL A 155 12.85 22.26 -10.30
C VAL A 155 14.33 21.97 -10.06
N PRO A 156 15.27 22.57 -10.81
CA PRO A 156 16.69 22.19 -10.77
C PRO A 156 17.31 22.26 -9.38
N ALA A 157 16.97 23.30 -8.59
CA ALA A 157 17.49 23.49 -7.25
C ALA A 157 16.99 22.39 -6.28
N ILE A 158 15.70 22.05 -6.33
CA ILE A 158 15.11 20.97 -5.53
C ILE A 158 15.72 19.64 -5.95
N ARG A 159 15.79 19.36 -7.25
CA ARG A 159 16.36 18.11 -7.78
C ARG A 159 17.81 17.90 -7.35
N ALA A 160 18.62 18.94 -7.36
CA ALA A 160 20.04 18.85 -6.97
C ALA A 160 20.18 18.49 -5.48
N ILE A 161 19.39 19.11 -4.61
CA ILE A 161 19.39 18.80 -3.18
C ILE A 161 18.87 17.38 -2.95
N TRP A 162 17.76 17.01 -3.58
CA TRP A 162 17.16 15.69 -3.44
C TRP A 162 18.12 14.58 -3.89
N ALA A 163 18.75 14.73 -5.05
CA ALA A 163 19.72 13.76 -5.55
C ALA A 163 20.88 13.54 -4.56
N ARG A 164 21.42 14.63 -3.98
CA ARG A 164 22.49 14.57 -2.99
C ARG A 164 22.03 13.86 -1.69
N GLU A 165 20.83 14.17 -1.20
CA GLU A 165 20.29 13.54 0.00
C GLU A 165 20.09 12.03 -0.19
N LEU A 166 19.64 11.60 -1.37
CA LEU A 166 19.45 10.18 -1.69
C LEU A 166 20.75 9.36 -1.70
N GLU A 167 21.92 10.00 -1.87
CA GLU A 167 23.24 9.35 -1.77
C GLU A 167 23.52 8.83 -0.36
N SER A 168 22.90 9.40 0.68
CA SER A 168 23.04 8.96 2.05
C SER A 168 22.49 7.53 2.31
N GLY A 169 21.62 7.02 1.44
CA GLY A 169 20.93 5.73 1.60
C GLY A 169 19.85 5.71 2.68
N SER A 170 19.51 6.86 3.28
CA SER A 170 18.59 6.98 4.41
C SER A 170 17.10 6.92 4.03
N TYR A 171 16.77 6.91 2.76
CA TYR A 171 15.41 7.09 2.22
C TYR A 171 14.73 5.77 1.80
N TYR A 172 14.89 4.71 2.58
CA TYR A 172 14.21 3.41 2.40
C TYR A 172 14.34 2.79 0.99
N GLY A 173 15.41 3.16 0.26
CA GLY A 173 15.65 2.72 -1.12
C GLY A 173 14.84 3.47 -2.17
N PHE A 174 14.19 4.58 -1.82
CA PHE A 174 13.58 5.50 -2.77
C PHE A 174 14.65 6.11 -3.67
N SER A 175 14.35 6.30 -4.93
CA SER A 175 15.20 6.99 -5.88
C SER A 175 14.37 7.79 -6.87
N LEU A 176 14.93 8.82 -7.48
CA LEU A 176 14.25 9.62 -8.50
C LEU A 176 13.83 8.80 -9.72
N ARG A 177 14.45 7.62 -9.94
CA ARG A 177 14.05 6.69 -11.01
C ARG A 177 12.65 6.08 -10.78
N GLU A 178 12.21 6.00 -9.53
CA GLU A 178 10.86 5.51 -9.22
C GLU A 178 9.78 6.47 -9.75
N LEU A 179 10.11 7.76 -9.84
CA LEU A 179 9.22 8.78 -10.41
C LEU A 179 9.08 8.64 -11.93
N GLU A 180 10.03 8.02 -12.61
CA GLU A 180 10.02 7.83 -14.06
C GLU A 180 9.24 6.57 -14.48
N LYS A 181 9.02 5.61 -13.57
CA LYS A 181 8.35 4.33 -13.83
C LYS A 181 6.83 4.40 -13.64
N ALA A 182 6.35 5.32 -12.83
CA ALA A 182 4.95 5.53 -12.52
C ALA A 182 4.34 6.57 -13.48
#